data_63c9257c6fb463a86ebf55f69d71f2b7
#
_entry.id   63c9257c6fb463a86ebf55f69d71f2b7
#
_cell.length_a   1.000
_cell.length_b   1.000
_cell.length_c   1.000
_cell.angle_alpha   90.00
_cell.angle_beta   90.00
_cell.angle_gamma   90.00
#
_symmetry.space_group_name_H-M   'P 1'
#
loop_
_entity.id
_entity.type
_entity.pdbx_description
1 polymer ?
#
loop_
_entity_poly.entity_id
_entity_poly.type
_entity_poly.pdbx_seq_one_letter_code
_entity_poly.pdbx_strand_id
1 'polypeptide(L)'
;MLTIPCLGFSQEWADDSNIEDIISGKSAFGEDEPLVIVEFWAKFNDANAFSDWESINIPYVRVDIAKSPEAKKKYRVRMAPTIILFNEGFKEITWKAGLDLECPVTLQEIKEAIEEANQASQF
;
A
#
# COMPACT_ATOMS: atom_id res chain seq x y z
N MET A 1 -22.95 15.45 16.13
CA MET A 1 -21.54 15.83 15.94
C MET A 1 -21.12 15.51 14.54
N LEU A 2 -20.58 16.45 13.92
CA LEU A 2 -20.12 16.23 12.56
C LEU A 2 -18.68 15.80 12.56
N THR A 3 -18.41 14.74 11.88
CA THR A 3 -17.05 14.31 11.67
C THR A 3 -16.52 14.94 10.41
N ILE A 4 -15.45 15.62 10.54
CA ILE A 4 -14.83 16.24 9.39
C ILE A 4 -13.95 15.22 8.71
N PRO A 5 -14.16 14.98 7.44
CA PRO A 5 -13.31 14.05 6.73
C PRO A 5 -11.88 14.56 6.73
N CYS A 6 -10.97 13.64 6.89
CA CYS A 6 -9.57 13.98 6.80
C CYS A 6 -9.25 14.44 5.41
N LEU A 7 -8.45 15.48 5.34
CA LEU A 7 -7.98 15.95 4.05
C LEU A 7 -6.86 15.07 3.51
N GLY A 8 -6.24 14.31 4.38
CA GLY A 8 -5.23 13.35 3.96
C GLY A 8 -5.85 12.01 3.66
N PHE A 9 -5.02 11.10 3.25
CA PHE A 9 -5.45 9.74 2.99
C PHE A 9 -5.42 8.95 4.28
N SER A 10 -6.42 8.10 4.49
CA SER A 10 -6.43 7.19 5.61
C SER A 10 -6.22 5.78 5.11
N GLN A 11 -5.77 4.93 6.01
CA GLN A 11 -5.63 3.53 5.68
C GLN A 11 -6.99 2.93 5.34
N GLU A 12 -7.05 2.18 4.27
CA GLU A 12 -8.25 1.46 3.88
C GLU A 12 -7.92 -0.02 3.74
N TRP A 13 -8.92 -0.86 3.96
CA TRP A 13 -8.78 -2.28 3.75
C TRP A 13 -9.28 -2.64 2.36
N ALA A 14 -8.57 -3.55 1.71
CA ALA A 14 -8.96 -4.08 0.42
C ALA A 14 -8.87 -5.60 0.46
N ASP A 15 -9.51 -6.24 -0.50
CA ASP A 15 -9.49 -7.69 -0.64
C ASP A 15 -9.50 -8.06 -2.13
N ASP A 16 -9.66 -9.34 -2.42
CA ASP A 16 -9.63 -9.82 -3.80
C ASP A 16 -10.67 -9.15 -4.69
N SER A 17 -11.75 -8.63 -4.11
CA SER A 17 -12.83 -8.06 -4.91
C SER A 17 -12.53 -6.66 -5.43
N ASN A 18 -11.66 -5.90 -4.77
CA ASN A 18 -11.42 -4.51 -5.15
C ASN A 18 -9.96 -4.11 -5.28
N ILE A 19 -9.03 -5.01 -4.95
CA ILE A 19 -7.62 -4.61 -4.93
C ILE A 19 -7.10 -4.23 -6.31
N GLU A 20 -7.55 -4.88 -7.36
CA GLU A 20 -7.03 -4.57 -8.69
C GLU A 20 -7.49 -3.20 -9.17
N ASP A 21 -8.72 -2.82 -8.86
CA ASP A 21 -9.21 -1.49 -9.21
C ASP A 21 -8.44 -0.41 -8.46
N ILE A 22 -8.14 -0.66 -7.19
CA ILE A 22 -7.38 0.29 -6.38
C ILE A 22 -5.97 0.44 -6.94
N ILE A 23 -5.32 -0.67 -7.25
CA ILE A 23 -3.94 -0.66 -7.76
C ILE A 23 -3.85 0.05 -9.11
N SER A 24 -4.88 -0.10 -9.94
CA SER A 24 -4.88 0.54 -11.26
C SER A 24 -5.05 2.06 -11.20
N GLY A 25 -5.29 2.59 -10.01
CA GLY A 25 -5.46 4.03 -9.85
C GLY A 25 -6.84 4.54 -10.18
N LYS A 26 -7.78 3.65 -10.46
CA LYS A 26 -9.15 4.04 -10.75
C LYS A 26 -9.86 4.28 -9.43
N SER A 27 -9.99 5.52 -9.08
CA SER A 27 -10.60 5.90 -7.84
C SER A 27 -12.11 6.03 -7.99
N ALA A 28 -12.84 5.59 -6.96
CA ALA A 28 -14.27 5.83 -6.89
C ALA A 28 -14.59 7.31 -6.73
N PHE A 29 -13.60 8.11 -6.46
CA PHE A 29 -13.77 9.55 -6.28
C PHE A 29 -13.54 10.34 -7.56
N GLY A 30 -13.34 9.68 -8.67
CA GLY A 30 -13.25 10.34 -9.96
C GLY A 30 -11.90 10.94 -10.31
N GLU A 31 -10.96 10.89 -9.41
CA GLU A 31 -9.60 11.37 -9.67
C GLU A 31 -8.65 10.20 -9.80
N ASP A 32 -7.83 10.24 -10.83
CA ASP A 32 -6.84 9.20 -11.01
C ASP A 32 -5.70 9.42 -10.05
N GLU A 33 -5.33 8.37 -9.35
CA GLU A 33 -4.22 8.39 -8.41
C GLU A 33 -3.23 7.32 -8.85
N PRO A 34 -2.21 7.69 -9.62
CA PRO A 34 -1.31 6.67 -10.18
C PRO A 34 -0.48 5.95 -9.13
N LEU A 35 -0.15 6.62 -8.04
CA LEU A 35 0.67 6.03 -7.00
C LEU A 35 -0.19 5.52 -5.87
N VAL A 36 -0.04 4.25 -5.54
CA VAL A 36 -0.77 3.60 -4.45
C VAL A 36 0.19 2.70 -3.70
N ILE A 37 0.15 2.74 -2.38
CA ILE A 37 0.91 1.80 -1.56
C ILE A 37 -0.02 0.72 -1.04
N VAL A 38 0.38 -0.53 -1.21
CA VAL A 38 -0.37 -1.68 -0.70
C VAL A 38 0.51 -2.43 0.29
N GLU A 39 0.00 -2.60 1.49
CA GLU A 39 0.65 -3.42 2.51
C GLU A 39 -0.10 -4.74 2.61
N PHE A 40 0.59 -5.84 2.36
CA PHE A 40 0.04 -7.17 2.58
C PHE A 40 0.31 -7.55 4.02
N TRP A 41 -0.75 -7.65 4.77
CA TRP A 41 -0.76 -7.73 6.23
C TRP A 41 -1.21 -9.10 6.70
N ALA A 42 -0.66 -9.54 7.82
CA ALA A 42 -1.10 -10.77 8.48
C ALA A 42 -1.39 -10.48 9.94
N LYS A 43 -2.49 -11.00 10.42
CA LYS A 43 -2.93 -10.75 11.79
C LYS A 43 -1.88 -11.19 12.82
N PHE A 44 -1.23 -12.32 12.58
CA PHE A 44 -0.26 -12.84 13.53
C PHE A 44 0.96 -11.92 13.68
N ASN A 45 1.18 -11.02 12.75
CA ASN A 45 2.34 -10.14 12.76
C ASN A 45 1.96 -8.66 12.77
N ASP A 46 0.81 -8.35 13.29
CA ASP A 46 0.30 -6.98 13.33
C ASP A 46 1.25 -6.02 14.05
N ALA A 47 1.98 -6.50 15.03
CA ALA A 47 2.91 -5.65 15.77
C ALA A 47 4.02 -5.07 14.89
N ASN A 48 4.33 -5.72 13.78
CA ASN A 48 5.35 -5.27 12.84
C ASN A 48 4.77 -4.60 11.59
N ALA A 49 3.47 -4.34 11.58
CA ALA A 49 2.85 -3.64 10.48
C ALA A 49 3.36 -2.20 10.41
N PHE A 50 3.38 -1.65 9.22
CA PHE A 50 3.78 -0.25 9.06
C PHE A 50 2.78 0.64 9.78
N SER A 51 3.28 1.56 10.59
CA SER A 51 2.41 2.38 11.45
C SER A 51 2.33 3.86 11.05
N ASP A 52 3.21 4.32 10.19
CA ASP A 52 3.28 5.74 9.85
C ASP A 52 2.52 6.11 8.58
N TRP A 53 1.54 5.30 8.21
CA TRP A 53 0.78 5.50 6.98
C TRP A 53 0.03 6.85 6.96
N GLU A 54 -0.27 7.42 8.11
CA GLU A 54 -0.93 8.73 8.17
C GLU A 54 -0.06 9.86 7.64
N SER A 55 1.24 9.66 7.64
CA SER A 55 2.19 10.66 7.14
C SER A 55 2.45 10.53 5.64
N ILE A 56 1.80 9.58 5.00
CA ILE A 56 1.95 9.34 3.57
C ILE A 56 0.83 10.09 2.84
N ASN A 57 1.20 10.79 1.78
CA ASN A 57 0.26 11.64 1.06
C ASN A 57 -0.30 11.02 -0.22
N ILE A 58 -0.24 9.72 -0.32
CA ILE A 58 -0.90 8.97 -1.39
C ILE A 58 -1.73 7.87 -0.76
N PRO A 59 -2.67 7.26 -1.50
CA PRO A 59 -3.50 6.19 -0.93
C PRO A 59 -2.67 5.06 -0.36
N TYR A 60 -3.02 4.62 0.83
CA TYR A 60 -2.38 3.52 1.52
C TYR A 60 -3.45 2.48 1.83
N VAL A 61 -3.27 1.29 1.30
CA VAL A 61 -4.27 0.22 1.40
C VAL A 61 -3.64 -0.98 2.06
N ARG A 62 -4.38 -1.60 2.95
CA ARG A 62 -3.93 -2.81 3.64
C ARG A 62 -4.76 -4.00 3.20
N VAL A 63 -4.10 -5.11 2.92
CA VAL A 63 -4.74 -6.34 2.46
C VAL A 63 -4.42 -7.44 3.45
N ASP A 64 -5.46 -8.07 4.02
CA ASP A 64 -5.28 -9.23 4.89
C ASP A 64 -5.04 -10.45 4.01
N ILE A 65 -3.85 -11.01 4.06
CA ILE A 65 -3.48 -12.11 3.18
C ILE A 65 -4.29 -13.38 3.45
N ALA A 66 -4.82 -13.54 4.66
CA ALA A 66 -5.66 -14.69 4.97
C ALA A 66 -7.04 -14.58 4.31
N LYS A 67 -7.50 -13.35 4.09
CA LYS A 67 -8.81 -13.12 3.47
C LYS A 67 -8.72 -12.82 1.98
N SER A 68 -7.50 -12.74 1.45
CA SER A 68 -7.28 -12.36 0.06
C SER A 68 -6.28 -13.29 -0.61
N PRO A 69 -6.64 -14.58 -0.72
CA PRO A 69 -5.71 -15.57 -1.26
C PRO A 69 -5.33 -15.34 -2.72
N GLU A 70 -6.22 -14.75 -3.51
CA GLU A 70 -5.91 -14.46 -4.91
C GLU A 70 -4.87 -13.35 -5.04
N ALA A 71 -5.01 -12.29 -4.26
CA ALA A 71 -4.03 -11.21 -4.25
C ALA A 71 -2.70 -11.70 -3.73
N LYS A 72 -2.72 -12.50 -2.68
CA LYS A 72 -1.51 -13.08 -2.13
C LYS A 72 -0.74 -13.86 -3.19
N LYS A 73 -1.45 -14.66 -3.96
CA LYS A 73 -0.86 -15.49 -5.01
C LYS A 73 -0.38 -14.63 -6.17
N LYS A 74 -1.21 -13.71 -6.62
CA LYS A 74 -0.90 -12.87 -7.78
C LYS A 74 0.36 -12.03 -7.57
N TYR A 75 0.51 -11.46 -6.39
CA TYR A 75 1.66 -10.61 -6.10
C TYR A 75 2.78 -11.35 -5.38
N ARG A 76 2.67 -12.67 -5.28
CA ARG A 76 3.70 -13.56 -4.73
C ARG A 76 4.13 -13.16 -3.33
N VAL A 77 3.15 -12.86 -2.50
CA VAL A 77 3.41 -12.48 -1.12
C VAL A 77 3.65 -13.73 -0.27
N ARG A 78 4.81 -13.81 0.32
CA ARG A 78 5.18 -14.97 1.18
C ARG A 78 5.38 -14.57 2.61
N MET A 79 5.77 -13.33 2.84
CA MET A 79 6.04 -12.81 4.17
C MET A 79 5.17 -11.59 4.41
N ALA A 80 4.80 -11.36 5.64
CA ALA A 80 4.06 -10.17 6.02
C ALA A 80 4.86 -9.45 7.11
N PRO A 81 4.98 -8.13 7.03
CA PRO A 81 4.41 -7.30 5.99
C PRO A 81 5.21 -7.30 4.69
N THR A 82 4.53 -7.25 3.59
CA THR A 82 5.13 -6.96 2.29
C THR A 82 4.46 -5.69 1.79
N ILE A 83 5.25 -4.70 1.47
CA ILE A 83 4.73 -3.38 1.07
C ILE A 83 5.17 -3.11 -0.36
N ILE A 84 4.23 -2.74 -1.20
CA ILE A 84 4.50 -2.50 -2.62
C ILE A 84 4.00 -1.11 -3.00
N LEU A 85 4.86 -0.35 -3.66
CA LEU A 85 4.47 0.90 -4.29
C LEU A 85 4.09 0.59 -5.74
N PHE A 86 2.84 0.88 -6.10
CA PHE A 86 2.35 0.72 -7.47
C PHE A 86 2.28 2.07 -8.16
N ASN A 87 2.59 2.08 -9.44
CA ASN A 87 2.47 3.26 -10.28
C ASN A 87 1.71 2.86 -11.54
N GLU A 88 0.51 3.41 -11.69
CA GLU A 88 -0.37 3.09 -12.83
C GLU A 88 -0.59 1.59 -12.99
N GLY A 89 -0.69 0.88 -11.88
CA GLY A 89 -0.94 -0.56 -11.87
C GLY A 89 0.31 -1.41 -11.93
N PHE A 90 1.48 -0.82 -12.09
CA PHE A 90 2.74 -1.56 -12.17
C PHE A 90 3.53 -1.42 -10.89
N LYS A 91 4.22 -2.49 -10.50
CA LYS A 91 5.08 -2.46 -9.33
C LYS A 91 6.29 -1.58 -9.58
N GLU A 92 6.47 -0.57 -8.75
CA GLU A 92 7.68 0.25 -8.79
C GLU A 92 8.73 -0.34 -7.83
N ILE A 93 8.35 -0.55 -6.59
CA ILE A 93 9.24 -1.04 -5.54
C ILE A 93 8.48 -2.02 -4.67
N THR A 94 9.14 -3.08 -4.27
CA THR A 94 8.59 -4.05 -3.32
C THR A 94 9.54 -4.16 -2.13
N TRP A 95 8.99 -3.98 -0.94
CA TRP A 95 9.74 -4.18 0.32
C TRP A 95 9.15 -5.39 1.01
N LYS A 96 9.96 -6.42 1.22
CA LYS A 96 9.52 -7.68 1.83
C LYS A 96 10.17 -7.86 3.18
N ALA A 97 9.39 -8.27 4.17
CA ALA A 97 9.92 -8.63 5.46
C ALA A 97 10.92 -9.79 5.32
N GLY A 98 11.95 -9.75 6.14
CA GLY A 98 12.92 -10.84 6.19
C GLY A 98 12.46 -11.95 7.12
N LEU A 99 13.37 -12.81 7.48
CA LEU A 99 13.06 -13.93 8.38
C LEU A 99 12.66 -13.46 9.77
N ASP A 100 13.06 -12.24 10.15
CA ASP A 100 12.67 -11.66 11.43
C ASP A 100 11.24 -11.10 11.40
N LEU A 101 10.61 -11.05 10.24
CA LEU A 101 9.26 -10.55 10.04
C LEU A 101 9.07 -9.09 10.50
N GLU A 102 10.14 -8.32 10.53
CA GLU A 102 10.05 -6.90 10.87
C GLU A 102 9.58 -6.09 9.67
N CYS A 103 9.03 -4.91 9.94
CA CYS A 103 8.62 -4.02 8.87
C CYS A 103 9.82 -3.71 7.97
N PRO A 104 9.73 -3.97 6.67
CA PRO A 104 10.91 -3.91 5.80
C PRO A 104 11.26 -2.51 5.32
N VAL A 105 10.49 -1.49 5.69
CA VAL A 105 10.68 -0.16 5.14
C VAL A 105 10.39 0.89 6.19
N THR A 106 11.05 2.04 6.09
CA THR A 106 10.79 3.17 6.97
C THR A 106 9.97 4.21 6.24
N LEU A 107 9.37 5.13 7.01
CA LEU A 107 8.61 6.24 6.43
C LEU A 107 9.49 7.07 5.48
N GLN A 108 10.74 7.30 5.86
CA GLN A 108 11.65 8.08 5.03
C GLN A 108 11.89 7.40 3.69
N GLU A 109 12.08 6.09 3.70
CA GLU A 109 12.29 5.35 2.46
C GLU A 109 11.07 5.40 1.55
N ILE A 110 9.88 5.31 2.15
CA ILE A 110 8.64 5.40 1.37
C ILE A 110 8.50 6.79 0.75
N LYS A 111 8.77 7.84 1.53
CA LYS A 111 8.67 9.20 1.01
C LYS A 111 9.63 9.46 -0.13
N GLU A 112 10.84 8.93 -0.01
CA GLU A 112 11.83 9.06 -1.07
C GLU A 112 11.40 8.33 -2.33
N ALA A 113 10.84 7.14 -2.17
CA ALA A 113 10.36 6.37 -3.32
C ALA A 113 9.21 7.09 -4.03
N ILE A 114 8.29 7.67 -3.27
CA ILE A 114 7.18 8.44 -3.84
C ILE A 114 7.71 9.64 -4.61
N GLU A 115 8.66 10.34 -4.04
CA GLU A 115 9.23 11.51 -4.69
C GLU A 115 9.94 11.14 -5.99
N GLU A 116 10.70 10.05 -5.98
CA GLU A 116 11.38 9.58 -7.18
C GLU A 116 10.37 9.18 -8.27
N ALA A 117 9.30 8.50 -7.90
CA ALA A 117 8.27 8.11 -8.85
C ALA A 117 7.57 9.33 -9.45
N ASN A 118 7.30 10.34 -8.63
CA ASN A 118 6.71 11.59 -9.11
C ASN A 118 7.62 12.31 -10.08
N GLN A 119 8.92 12.35 -9.78
CA GLN A 119 9.88 13.01 -10.66
C GLN A 119 9.99 12.27 -11.99
N ALA A 120 10.02 10.94 -11.94
CA ALA A 120 10.11 10.15 -13.16
C ALA A 120 8.92 10.36 -14.08
N SER A 121 7.74 10.54 -13.52
CA SER A 121 6.53 10.72 -14.32
C SER A 121 6.41 12.10 -14.94
N GLN A 122 7.33 13.02 -14.64
CA GLN A 122 7.34 14.35 -15.22
C GLN A 122 8.16 14.43 -16.51
N PHE A 123 8.80 13.36 -16.88
CA PHE A 123 9.65 13.36 -18.08
C PHE A 123 9.02 12.62 -19.26
#